data_f019289ceb8191c6a596e4a57484acb5
#
_entry.id   f019289ceb8191c6a596e4a57484acb5
#
_cell.length_a   1.000
_cell.length_b   1.000
_cell.length_c   1.000
_cell.angle_alpha   90.00
_cell.angle_beta   90.00
_cell.angle_gamma   90.00
#
_symmetry.space_group_name_H-M   'P 1'
#
loop_
_entity.id
_entity.type
_entity.pdbx_description
1 polymer ?
#
loop_
_entity_poly.entity_id
_entity_poly.type
_entity_poly.pdbx_seq_one_letter_code
_entity_poly.pdbx_strand_id
1 'polypeptide(L)'
;MFWASFTTCNGYQNFFYDSVLFFTFALFLVITFLYGLKTIKHTAEVKADFRHRIRVNFFSAISISFILLSIAFMTYWPFLSLTLWWTGTILHTYFMLHTIRFWIQHNFEIQFMNPAWFIPVVGNILIPVAGVEYMPKTFSFVYFAIGFFFWIILFAVFLNRAIFHHQLPQKFIPTLFILIAPPAIGFIAYIRIAQSWDSFAMFMLFVAYFFVALLIFLYKSFRSIQFFLSWWAFTFPLMAITIASVVAFQVSALAAYKYLSFVFLVLALLAVIMVSWKTIEKMKKGEICVEEE
;
A
#
# COMPACT_ATOMS: atom_id res chain seq x y z
N MET A 1 2.91 21.07 -11.17
CA MET A 1 1.96 22.15 -10.82
C MET A 1 0.81 21.67 -9.92
N PHE A 2 0.29 20.45 -10.05
CA PHE A 2 -0.85 19.93 -9.25
C PHE A 2 -0.62 19.82 -7.74
N TRP A 3 0.61 19.56 -7.28
CA TRP A 3 0.95 19.45 -5.86
C TRP A 3 1.34 20.77 -5.21
N ALA A 4 1.72 21.77 -6.00
CA ALA A 4 2.11 23.09 -5.48
C ALA A 4 0.93 23.87 -4.88
N SER A 5 -0.31 23.57 -5.26
CA SER A 5 -1.49 24.22 -4.69
C SER A 5 -1.86 23.74 -3.27
N PHE A 6 -1.26 22.67 -2.76
CA PHE A 6 -1.39 22.26 -1.36
C PHE A 6 -0.49 23.06 -0.40
N THR A 7 0.54 23.73 -0.93
CA THR A 7 1.57 24.39 -0.13
C THR A 7 1.27 25.87 0.19
N THR A 8 0.17 26.44 -0.29
CA THR A 8 -0.14 27.86 -0.12
C THR A 8 -0.99 28.19 1.11
N CYS A 9 -1.22 27.26 2.00
CA CYS A 9 -1.91 27.52 3.27
C CYS A 9 -0.94 27.56 4.45
N ASN A 10 -0.60 28.76 4.92
CA ASN A 10 -0.05 29.13 6.25
C ASN A 10 1.11 28.30 6.83
N GLY A 11 2.16 28.99 7.33
CA GLY A 11 3.39 28.41 7.88
C GLY A 11 3.21 27.31 8.95
N TYR A 12 2.08 27.26 9.66
CA TYR A 12 1.74 26.18 10.61
C TYR A 12 1.44 24.82 9.94
N GLN A 13 0.86 24.82 8.74
CA GLN A 13 0.59 23.57 8.00
C GLN A 13 1.89 22.94 7.49
N ASN A 14 2.86 23.76 7.08
CA ASN A 14 4.17 23.27 6.69
C ASN A 14 4.90 22.62 7.87
N PHE A 15 4.88 23.24 9.06
CA PHE A 15 5.54 22.69 10.26
C PHE A 15 4.98 21.30 10.67
N PHE A 16 3.66 21.13 10.65
CA PHE A 16 3.06 19.82 10.97
C PHE A 16 3.43 18.76 9.93
N TYR A 17 3.33 19.09 8.65
CA TYR A 17 3.71 18.19 7.57
C TYR A 17 5.19 17.79 7.68
N ASP A 18 6.07 18.75 7.86
CA ASP A 18 7.52 18.54 7.98
C ASP A 18 7.83 17.64 9.18
N SER A 19 7.20 17.90 10.33
CA SER A 19 7.40 17.08 11.52
C SER A 19 7.01 15.62 11.30
N VAL A 20 5.85 15.37 10.65
CA VAL A 20 5.39 14.01 10.33
C VAL A 20 6.30 13.35 9.31
N LEU A 21 6.74 14.09 8.28
CA LEU A 21 7.63 13.60 7.24
C LEU A 21 8.98 13.18 7.81
N PHE A 22 9.63 14.05 8.61
CA PHE A 22 10.92 13.75 9.23
C PHE A 22 10.82 12.62 10.26
N PHE A 23 9.75 12.58 11.05
CA PHE A 23 9.50 11.47 11.97
C PHE A 23 9.36 10.15 11.22
N THR A 24 8.58 10.13 10.13
CA THR A 24 8.37 8.94 9.29
C THR A 24 9.68 8.49 8.66
N PHE A 25 10.47 9.44 8.16
CA PHE A 25 11.77 9.14 7.57
C PHE A 25 12.76 8.58 8.60
N ALA A 26 12.83 9.17 9.79
CA ALA A 26 13.65 8.65 10.89
C ALA A 26 13.25 7.23 11.28
N LEU A 27 11.94 6.98 11.42
CA LEU A 27 11.41 5.64 11.70
C LEU A 27 11.78 4.64 10.60
N PHE A 28 11.65 5.03 9.34
CA PHE A 28 12.07 4.21 8.21
C PHE A 28 13.56 3.85 8.26
N LEU A 29 14.42 4.81 8.58
CA LEU A 29 15.87 4.56 8.72
C LEU A 29 16.16 3.58 9.85
N VAL A 30 15.51 3.74 11.01
CA VAL A 30 15.66 2.82 12.15
C VAL A 30 15.22 1.41 11.76
N ILE A 31 14.05 1.24 11.16
CA ILE A 31 13.53 -0.08 10.75
C ILE A 31 14.45 -0.70 9.70
N THR A 32 14.89 0.08 8.70
CA THR A 32 15.79 -0.39 7.65
C THR A 32 17.14 -0.83 8.23
N PHE A 33 17.68 -0.08 9.17
CA PHE A 33 18.92 -0.43 9.89
C PHE A 33 18.77 -1.74 10.68
N LEU A 34 17.71 -1.85 11.48
CA LEU A 34 17.44 -3.05 12.28
C LEU A 34 17.22 -4.28 11.39
N TYR A 35 16.49 -4.13 10.28
CA TYR A 35 16.28 -5.22 9.33
C TYR A 35 17.58 -5.59 8.58
N GLY A 36 18.41 -4.59 8.27
CA GLY A 36 19.75 -4.81 7.72
C GLY A 36 20.63 -5.61 8.69
N LEU A 37 20.62 -5.29 10.00
CA LEU A 37 21.32 -6.06 11.03
C LEU A 37 20.78 -7.50 11.12
N LYS A 38 19.44 -7.70 11.07
CA LYS A 38 18.84 -9.04 11.01
C LYS A 38 19.37 -9.80 9.78
N THR A 39 19.40 -9.16 8.63
CA THR A 39 19.86 -9.79 7.38
C THR A 39 21.32 -10.26 7.46
N ILE A 40 22.18 -9.50 8.14
CA ILE A 40 23.60 -9.85 8.31
C ILE A 40 23.77 -10.94 9.36
N LYS A 41 23.13 -10.80 10.53
CA LYS A 41 23.31 -11.71 11.68
C LYS A 41 22.52 -13.01 11.56
N HIS A 42 21.34 -12.97 10.93
CA HIS A 42 20.38 -14.08 10.83
C HIS A 42 20.02 -14.38 9.36
N THR A 43 21.05 -14.47 8.52
CA THR A 43 20.88 -14.69 7.07
C THR A 43 20.08 -15.96 6.74
N ALA A 44 20.22 -17.01 7.53
CA ALA A 44 19.49 -18.27 7.33
C ALA A 44 17.98 -18.07 7.52
N GLU A 45 17.57 -17.33 8.54
CA GLU A 45 16.16 -17.03 8.82
C GLU A 45 15.56 -16.14 7.73
N VAL A 46 16.29 -15.10 7.29
CA VAL A 46 15.83 -14.23 6.19
C VAL A 46 15.68 -15.02 4.89
N LYS A 47 16.59 -15.95 4.60
CA LYS A 47 16.46 -16.85 3.44
C LYS A 47 15.26 -17.79 3.57
N ALA A 48 14.96 -18.28 4.77
CA ALA A 48 13.76 -19.09 5.04
C ALA A 48 12.49 -18.25 4.82
N ASP A 49 12.45 -17.01 5.33
CA ASP A 49 11.34 -16.07 5.10
C ASP A 49 11.12 -15.79 3.60
N PHE A 50 12.21 -15.63 2.84
CA PHE A 50 12.18 -15.37 1.40
C PHE A 50 11.71 -16.57 0.56
N ARG A 51 11.77 -17.78 1.12
CA ARG A 51 11.25 -19.03 0.53
C ARG A 51 9.88 -19.44 1.08
N HIS A 52 9.35 -18.69 2.03
CA HIS A 52 8.07 -19.01 2.66
C HIS A 52 6.91 -18.55 1.78
N ARG A 53 5.90 -19.42 1.56
CA ARG A 53 4.77 -19.21 0.64
C ARG A 53 3.97 -17.92 0.87
N ILE A 54 3.90 -17.44 2.10
CA ILE A 54 3.17 -16.21 2.47
C ILE A 54 4.14 -15.04 2.69
N ARG A 55 5.24 -15.26 3.43
CA ARG A 55 6.15 -14.19 3.84
C ARG A 55 6.88 -13.54 2.67
N VAL A 56 7.14 -14.27 1.58
CA VAL A 56 7.78 -13.75 0.36
C VAL A 56 7.07 -12.51 -0.19
N ASN A 57 5.74 -12.43 -0.09
CA ASN A 57 4.95 -11.32 -0.60
C ASN A 57 5.20 -10.00 0.16
N PHE A 58 5.62 -10.07 1.43
CA PHE A 58 5.86 -8.89 2.25
C PHE A 58 7.21 -8.21 2.01
N PHE A 59 8.17 -8.88 1.37
CA PHE A 59 9.45 -8.25 1.03
C PHE A 59 9.29 -7.04 0.13
N SER A 60 8.28 -7.04 -0.74
CA SER A 60 7.96 -5.91 -1.60
C SER A 60 7.51 -4.66 -0.82
N ALA A 61 7.10 -4.79 0.44
CA ALA A 61 6.80 -3.64 1.29
C ALA A 61 8.02 -2.74 1.52
N ILE A 62 9.25 -3.31 1.50
CA ILE A 62 10.49 -2.55 1.60
C ILE A 62 10.61 -1.59 0.41
N SER A 63 10.47 -2.10 -0.80
CA SER A 63 10.54 -1.28 -2.02
C SER A 63 9.40 -0.27 -2.13
N ILE A 64 8.19 -0.63 -1.71
CA ILE A 64 7.04 0.27 -1.63
C ILE A 64 7.32 1.43 -0.68
N SER A 65 7.98 1.18 0.46
CA SER A 65 8.34 2.24 1.41
C SER A 65 9.29 3.28 0.79
N PHE A 66 10.26 2.85 -0.02
CA PHE A 66 11.13 3.77 -0.78
C PHE A 66 10.31 4.62 -1.76
N ILE A 67 9.37 4.02 -2.49
CA ILE A 67 8.52 4.72 -3.47
C ILE A 67 7.60 5.72 -2.75
N LEU A 68 7.00 5.36 -1.63
CA LEU A 68 6.15 6.25 -0.84
C LEU A 68 6.92 7.44 -0.27
N LEU A 69 8.14 7.21 0.25
CA LEU A 69 9.01 8.29 0.70
C LEU A 69 9.44 9.18 -0.46
N SER A 70 9.70 8.62 -1.63
CA SER A 70 9.96 9.41 -2.83
C SER A 70 8.79 10.38 -3.12
N ILE A 71 7.55 9.88 -3.09
CA ILE A 71 6.35 10.72 -3.29
C ILE A 71 6.28 11.83 -2.23
N ALA A 72 6.58 11.51 -0.98
CA ALA A 72 6.52 12.47 0.12
C ALA A 72 7.60 13.56 0.03
N PHE A 73 8.82 13.21 -0.40
CA PHE A 73 9.93 14.16 -0.55
C PHE A 73 9.95 14.92 -1.87
N MET A 74 9.06 14.61 -2.82
CA MET A 74 9.10 15.11 -4.19
C MET A 74 9.13 16.65 -4.29
N THR A 75 8.41 17.32 -3.39
CA THR A 75 8.35 18.81 -3.36
C THR A 75 9.51 19.43 -2.61
N TYR A 76 10.03 18.78 -1.57
CA TYR A 76 11.02 19.34 -0.65
C TYR A 76 12.46 19.07 -1.08
N TRP A 77 12.75 17.83 -1.44
CA TRP A 77 14.10 17.40 -1.84
C TRP A 77 14.05 16.53 -3.09
N PRO A 78 13.95 17.15 -4.28
CA PRO A 78 13.78 16.41 -5.55
C PRO A 78 14.90 15.41 -5.82
N PHE A 79 16.15 15.70 -5.44
CA PHE A 79 17.27 14.76 -5.60
C PHE A 79 17.13 13.53 -4.71
N LEU A 80 16.76 13.71 -3.43
CA LEU A 80 16.50 12.60 -2.52
C LEU A 80 15.30 11.79 -3.02
N SER A 81 14.24 12.46 -3.44
CA SER A 81 13.05 11.82 -4.01
C SER A 81 13.40 10.96 -5.24
N LEU A 82 14.17 11.48 -6.17
CA LEU A 82 14.64 10.74 -7.36
C LEU A 82 15.45 9.50 -6.96
N THR A 83 16.37 9.64 -6.00
CA THR A 83 17.20 8.54 -5.51
C THR A 83 16.36 7.44 -4.85
N LEU A 84 15.42 7.83 -4.00
CA LEU A 84 14.48 6.91 -3.35
C LEU A 84 13.58 6.22 -4.39
N TRP A 85 13.13 6.97 -5.39
CA TRP A 85 12.29 6.43 -6.46
C TRP A 85 13.01 5.36 -7.28
N TRP A 86 14.24 5.62 -7.72
CA TRP A 86 15.03 4.62 -8.46
C TRP A 86 15.34 3.40 -7.60
N THR A 87 15.76 3.61 -6.35
CA THR A 87 16.03 2.51 -5.41
C THR A 87 14.78 1.65 -5.23
N GLY A 88 13.64 2.29 -4.96
CA GLY A 88 12.36 1.60 -4.81
C GLY A 88 11.92 0.87 -6.06
N THR A 89 12.04 1.50 -7.23
CA THR A 89 11.62 0.92 -8.52
C THR A 89 12.46 -0.31 -8.89
N ILE A 90 13.79 -0.24 -8.74
CA ILE A 90 14.69 -1.37 -9.04
C ILE A 90 14.42 -2.54 -8.08
N LEU A 91 14.33 -2.26 -6.78
CA LEU A 91 14.03 -3.28 -5.77
C LEU A 91 12.64 -3.89 -5.99
N HIS A 92 11.64 -3.07 -6.31
CA HIS A 92 10.28 -3.56 -6.54
C HIS A 92 10.19 -4.45 -7.76
N THR A 93 10.86 -4.07 -8.85
CA THR A 93 10.97 -4.89 -10.06
C THR A 93 11.63 -6.24 -9.75
N TYR A 94 12.71 -6.23 -8.98
CA TYR A 94 13.37 -7.46 -8.54
C TYR A 94 12.43 -8.36 -7.71
N PHE A 95 11.79 -7.80 -6.69
CA PHE A 95 10.87 -8.57 -5.83
C PHE A 95 9.64 -9.08 -6.60
N MET A 96 9.09 -8.28 -7.51
CA MET A 96 8.01 -8.69 -8.39
C MET A 96 8.41 -9.92 -9.21
N LEU A 97 9.52 -9.82 -9.97
CA LEU A 97 9.99 -10.91 -10.83
C LEU A 97 10.35 -12.16 -10.02
N HIS A 98 11.00 -11.97 -8.86
CA HIS A 98 11.29 -13.08 -7.96
C HIS A 98 10.02 -13.77 -7.48
N THR A 99 9.02 -13.02 -7.05
CA THR A 99 7.76 -13.56 -6.53
C THR A 99 6.96 -14.27 -7.63
N ILE A 100 6.86 -13.70 -8.83
CA ILE A 100 6.20 -14.35 -9.98
C ILE A 100 6.94 -15.65 -10.33
N ARG A 101 8.28 -15.61 -10.42
CA ARG A 101 9.08 -16.83 -10.63
C ARG A 101 8.79 -17.87 -9.55
N PHE A 102 8.75 -17.46 -8.28
CA PHE A 102 8.47 -18.36 -7.18
C PHE A 102 7.09 -19.00 -7.30
N TRP A 103 6.06 -18.23 -7.69
CA TRP A 103 4.72 -18.77 -7.95
C TRP A 103 4.69 -19.78 -9.10
N ILE A 104 5.40 -19.52 -10.19
CA ILE A 104 5.45 -20.43 -11.36
C ILE A 104 6.19 -21.72 -11.04
N GLN A 105 7.24 -21.66 -10.24
CA GLN A 105 8.11 -22.82 -9.94
C GLN A 105 7.63 -23.71 -8.80
N HIS A 106 6.61 -23.28 -8.04
CA HIS A 106 6.11 -24.03 -6.89
C HIS A 106 4.61 -24.20 -6.98
N ASN A 107 4.14 -25.41 -6.63
CA ASN A 107 2.72 -25.70 -6.54
C ASN A 107 2.13 -25.07 -5.27
N PHE A 108 1.20 -24.16 -5.46
CA PHE A 108 0.45 -23.52 -4.36
C PHE A 108 -0.95 -24.10 -4.28
N GLU A 109 -1.37 -24.40 -3.08
CA GLU A 109 -2.77 -24.67 -2.80
C GLU A 109 -3.52 -23.34 -2.69
N ILE A 110 -4.77 -23.32 -3.18
CA ILE A 110 -5.60 -22.10 -3.21
C ILE A 110 -5.80 -21.47 -1.81
N GLN A 111 -5.70 -22.27 -0.75
CA GLN A 111 -5.83 -21.78 0.63
C GLN A 111 -4.73 -20.81 1.05
N PHE A 112 -3.55 -20.80 0.41
CA PHE A 112 -2.50 -19.83 0.66
C PHE A 112 -2.76 -18.48 0.00
N MET A 113 -3.69 -18.41 -0.96
CA MET A 113 -4.08 -17.14 -1.59
C MET A 113 -4.77 -16.24 -0.59
N ASN A 114 -4.24 -15.04 -0.42
CA ASN A 114 -4.80 -13.98 0.42
C ASN A 114 -4.46 -12.61 -0.19
N PRO A 115 -5.11 -11.51 0.24
CA PRO A 115 -4.89 -10.19 -0.36
C PRO A 115 -3.45 -9.66 -0.31
N ALA A 116 -2.56 -10.20 0.55
CA ALA A 116 -1.15 -9.81 0.55
C ALA A 116 -0.41 -10.20 -0.76
N TRP A 117 -0.97 -11.11 -1.57
CA TRP A 117 -0.44 -11.45 -2.89
C TRP A 117 -0.47 -10.26 -3.86
N PHE A 118 -1.33 -9.27 -3.62
CA PHE A 118 -1.34 -8.03 -4.41
C PHE A 118 -0.06 -7.20 -4.21
N ILE A 119 0.58 -7.26 -3.05
CA ILE A 119 1.69 -6.37 -2.69
C ILE A 119 2.83 -6.40 -3.71
N PRO A 120 3.41 -7.57 -4.10
CA PRO A 120 4.57 -7.62 -4.99
C PRO A 120 4.28 -7.24 -6.44
N VAL A 121 3.07 -7.47 -6.94
CA VAL A 121 2.78 -7.25 -8.36
C VAL A 121 1.91 -6.04 -8.62
N VAL A 122 0.90 -5.80 -7.80
CA VAL A 122 0.04 -4.64 -7.93
C VAL A 122 0.72 -3.37 -7.39
N GLY A 123 1.69 -3.51 -6.48
CA GLY A 123 2.53 -2.41 -6.00
C GLY A 123 3.24 -1.63 -7.12
N ASN A 124 3.40 -2.22 -8.31
CA ASN A 124 3.90 -1.52 -9.50
C ASN A 124 3.07 -0.29 -9.87
N ILE A 125 1.78 -0.25 -9.54
CA ILE A 125 0.90 0.91 -9.80
C ILE A 125 1.35 2.16 -9.01
N LEU A 126 2.12 2.01 -7.94
CA LEU A 126 2.67 3.14 -7.17
C LEU A 126 3.82 3.85 -7.89
N ILE A 127 4.61 3.13 -8.69
CA ILE A 127 5.80 3.66 -9.38
C ILE A 127 5.47 4.88 -10.24
N PRO A 128 4.39 4.90 -11.04
CA PRO A 128 3.96 6.04 -11.84
C PRO A 128 3.65 7.30 -11.04
N VAL A 129 3.21 7.19 -9.78
CA VAL A 129 2.75 8.34 -9.00
C VAL A 129 3.81 9.43 -8.88
N ALA A 130 5.07 9.06 -8.66
CA ALA A 130 6.21 9.98 -8.73
C ALA A 130 6.94 9.87 -10.07
N GLY A 131 6.92 8.73 -10.72
CA GLY A 131 7.69 8.41 -11.93
C GLY A 131 7.42 9.33 -13.11
N VAL A 132 6.21 9.88 -13.23
CA VAL A 132 5.87 10.84 -14.30
C VAL A 132 6.65 12.17 -14.22
N GLU A 133 7.24 12.48 -13.06
CA GLU A 133 8.10 13.67 -12.89
C GLU A 133 9.55 13.41 -13.34
N TYR A 134 9.99 12.14 -13.33
CA TYR A 134 11.38 11.76 -13.54
C TYR A 134 11.62 11.08 -14.87
N MET A 135 10.60 10.42 -15.42
CA MET A 135 10.70 9.59 -16.62
C MET A 135 9.56 9.88 -17.59
N PRO A 136 9.74 9.58 -18.88
CA PRO A 136 8.67 9.70 -19.85
C PRO A 136 7.41 8.94 -19.41
N LYS A 137 6.24 9.49 -19.71
CA LYS A 137 4.94 8.88 -19.36
C LYS A 137 4.82 7.42 -19.82
N THR A 138 5.43 7.07 -20.96
CA THR A 138 5.46 5.70 -21.48
C THR A 138 6.12 4.73 -20.50
N PHE A 139 7.23 5.12 -19.88
CA PHE A 139 7.89 4.29 -18.86
C PHE A 139 6.97 4.07 -17.64
N SER A 140 6.36 5.13 -17.16
CA SER A 140 5.39 5.06 -16.06
C SER A 140 4.19 4.18 -16.43
N PHE A 141 3.72 4.25 -17.69
CA PHE A 141 2.60 3.44 -18.15
C PHE A 141 2.91 1.94 -18.21
N VAL A 142 4.17 1.54 -18.45
CA VAL A 142 4.58 0.12 -18.38
C VAL A 142 4.30 -0.46 -16.98
N TYR A 143 4.71 0.23 -15.93
CA TYR A 143 4.47 -0.23 -14.56
C TYR A 143 2.99 -0.21 -14.18
N PHE A 144 2.27 0.82 -14.63
CA PHE A 144 0.82 0.87 -14.47
C PHE A 144 0.14 -0.34 -15.13
N ALA A 145 0.49 -0.65 -16.37
CA ALA A 145 -0.09 -1.75 -17.15
C ALA A 145 0.18 -3.11 -16.48
N ILE A 146 1.43 -3.36 -16.03
CA ILE A 146 1.79 -4.60 -15.34
C ILE A 146 0.96 -4.74 -14.05
N GLY A 147 0.94 -3.70 -13.21
CA GLY A 147 0.23 -3.77 -11.93
C GLY A 147 -1.29 -3.90 -12.12
N PHE A 148 -1.87 -3.21 -13.10
CA PHE A 148 -3.29 -3.30 -13.42
C PHE A 148 -3.68 -4.68 -13.97
N PHE A 149 -2.87 -5.25 -14.87
CA PHE A 149 -3.05 -6.59 -15.41
C PHE A 149 -3.07 -7.65 -14.29
N PHE A 150 -2.08 -7.63 -13.43
CA PHE A 150 -2.02 -8.56 -12.30
C PHE A 150 -3.12 -8.34 -11.27
N TRP A 151 -3.57 -7.09 -11.08
CA TRP A 151 -4.70 -6.83 -10.20
C TRP A 151 -5.96 -7.58 -10.66
N ILE A 152 -6.31 -7.51 -11.94
CA ILE A 152 -7.49 -8.20 -12.46
C ILE A 152 -7.36 -9.71 -12.27
N ILE A 153 -6.21 -10.28 -12.63
CA ILE A 153 -5.97 -11.73 -12.53
C ILE A 153 -6.04 -12.19 -11.07
N LEU A 154 -5.28 -11.55 -10.19
CA LEU A 154 -5.22 -11.94 -8.77
C LEU A 154 -6.54 -11.69 -8.06
N PHE A 155 -7.28 -10.67 -8.45
CA PHE A 155 -8.61 -10.41 -7.91
C PHE A 155 -9.58 -11.53 -8.29
N ALA A 156 -9.56 -12.00 -9.53
CA ALA A 156 -10.36 -13.16 -9.96
C ALA A 156 -10.00 -14.44 -9.19
N VAL A 157 -8.70 -14.71 -9.00
CA VAL A 157 -8.20 -15.84 -8.20
C VAL A 157 -8.63 -15.70 -6.73
N PHE A 158 -8.53 -14.50 -6.16
CA PHE A 158 -8.98 -14.23 -4.80
C PHE A 158 -10.48 -14.44 -4.64
N LEU A 159 -11.31 -13.96 -5.57
CA LEU A 159 -12.75 -14.19 -5.54
C LEU A 159 -13.09 -15.67 -5.67
N ASN A 160 -12.42 -16.41 -6.55
CA ASN A 160 -12.58 -17.86 -6.66
C ASN A 160 -12.35 -18.52 -5.29
N ARG A 161 -11.24 -18.17 -4.62
CA ARG A 161 -10.97 -18.67 -3.28
C ARG A 161 -12.06 -18.29 -2.27
N ALA A 162 -12.46 -17.01 -2.26
CA ALA A 162 -13.42 -16.51 -1.27
C ALA A 162 -14.83 -17.11 -1.43
N ILE A 163 -15.22 -17.46 -2.68
CA ILE A 163 -16.56 -17.98 -2.99
C ILE A 163 -16.60 -19.51 -2.85
N PHE A 164 -15.58 -20.22 -3.34
CA PHE A 164 -15.65 -21.67 -3.53
C PHE A 164 -14.81 -22.49 -2.57
N HIS A 165 -13.98 -21.84 -1.74
CA HIS A 165 -13.07 -22.53 -0.82
C HIS A 165 -13.24 -22.04 0.62
N HIS A 166 -12.45 -22.64 1.55
CA HIS A 166 -12.51 -22.26 2.97
C HIS A 166 -12.28 -20.78 3.22
N GLN A 167 -12.99 -20.25 4.20
CA GLN A 167 -12.88 -18.84 4.61
C GLN A 167 -11.45 -18.46 4.99
N LEU A 168 -11.15 -17.17 4.92
CA LEU A 168 -9.86 -16.64 5.38
C LEU A 168 -9.68 -16.93 6.88
N PRO A 169 -8.53 -17.46 7.30
CA PRO A 169 -8.17 -17.50 8.71
C PRO A 169 -8.28 -16.12 9.35
N GLN A 170 -8.64 -16.08 10.63
CA GLN A 170 -8.88 -14.81 11.34
C GLN A 170 -7.71 -13.83 11.21
N LYS A 171 -6.47 -14.32 11.25
CA LYS A 171 -5.26 -13.53 11.10
C LYS A 171 -5.12 -12.84 9.72
N PHE A 172 -5.83 -13.29 8.69
CA PHE A 172 -5.81 -12.67 7.36
C PHE A 172 -7.05 -11.82 7.04
N ILE A 173 -8.09 -11.83 7.87
CA ILE A 173 -9.28 -10.99 7.64
C ILE A 173 -8.93 -9.49 7.52
N PRO A 174 -8.02 -8.91 8.34
CA PRO A 174 -7.61 -7.52 8.17
C PRO A 174 -7.02 -7.21 6.79
N THR A 175 -6.42 -8.19 6.13
CA THR A 175 -5.84 -7.99 4.79
C THR A 175 -6.89 -7.72 3.71
N LEU A 176 -8.19 -7.95 3.97
CA LEU A 176 -9.28 -7.58 3.05
C LEU A 176 -9.28 -6.07 2.73
N PHE A 177 -8.78 -5.22 3.63
CA PHE A 177 -8.63 -3.80 3.35
C PHE A 177 -7.69 -3.52 2.17
N ILE A 178 -6.74 -4.42 1.89
CA ILE A 178 -5.84 -4.29 0.72
C ILE A 178 -6.64 -4.22 -0.59
N LEU A 179 -7.88 -4.76 -0.65
CA LEU A 179 -8.71 -4.68 -1.86
C LEU A 179 -9.04 -3.24 -2.28
N ILE A 180 -9.05 -2.28 -1.35
CA ILE A 180 -9.28 -0.86 -1.65
C ILE A 180 -8.07 -0.25 -2.39
N ALA A 181 -6.85 -0.67 -2.04
CA ALA A 181 -5.63 0.00 -2.46
C ALA A 181 -5.39 -0.02 -3.97
N PRO A 182 -5.50 -1.17 -4.69
CA PRO A 182 -5.22 -1.22 -6.12
C PRO A 182 -6.04 -0.25 -6.95
N PRO A 183 -7.38 -0.20 -6.85
CA PRO A 183 -8.17 0.74 -7.63
C PRO A 183 -7.99 2.19 -7.17
N ALA A 184 -7.78 2.45 -5.87
CA ALA A 184 -7.52 3.81 -5.37
C ALA A 184 -6.19 4.36 -5.88
N ILE A 185 -5.10 3.59 -5.77
CA ILE A 185 -3.78 3.99 -6.29
C ILE A 185 -3.78 3.97 -7.82
N GLY A 186 -4.50 3.02 -8.43
CA GLY A 186 -4.67 2.98 -9.88
C GLY A 186 -5.31 4.25 -10.42
N PHE A 187 -6.34 4.75 -9.75
CA PHE A 187 -6.94 6.04 -10.07
C PHE A 187 -5.91 7.19 -9.98
N ILE A 188 -5.17 7.28 -8.87
CA ILE A 188 -4.17 8.33 -8.67
C ILE A 188 -3.09 8.25 -9.77
N ALA A 189 -2.54 7.06 -10.02
CA ALA A 189 -1.51 6.84 -11.03
C ALA A 189 -2.02 7.18 -12.44
N TYR A 190 -3.25 6.78 -12.77
CA TYR A 190 -3.86 7.08 -14.05
C TYR A 190 -4.05 8.59 -14.26
N ILE A 191 -4.59 9.31 -13.27
CA ILE A 191 -4.70 10.78 -13.33
C ILE A 191 -3.32 11.44 -13.54
N ARG A 192 -2.27 10.91 -12.91
CA ARG A 192 -0.89 11.42 -13.08
C ARG A 192 -0.36 11.19 -14.50
N ILE A 193 -0.65 10.04 -15.11
CA ILE A 193 -0.20 9.68 -16.46
C ILE A 193 -1.04 10.39 -17.54
N ALA A 194 -2.36 10.21 -17.48
CA ALA A 194 -3.30 10.66 -18.51
C ALA A 194 -3.65 12.15 -18.39
N GLN A 195 -3.62 12.70 -17.16
CA GLN A 195 -4.03 14.06 -16.85
C GLN A 195 -5.48 14.38 -17.28
N SER A 196 -6.34 13.35 -17.25
CA SER A 196 -7.73 13.43 -17.67
C SER A 196 -8.66 12.83 -16.62
N TRP A 197 -9.82 13.47 -16.45
CA TRP A 197 -10.95 12.96 -15.69
C TRP A 197 -11.94 12.32 -16.66
N ASP A 198 -11.69 11.09 -17.03
CA ASP A 198 -12.48 10.32 -18.00
C ASP A 198 -13.17 9.11 -17.35
N SER A 199 -13.88 8.33 -18.19
CA SER A 199 -14.64 7.17 -17.73
C SER A 199 -13.77 6.10 -17.06
N PHE A 200 -12.51 5.95 -17.50
CA PHE A 200 -11.62 4.97 -16.88
C PHE A 200 -11.13 5.44 -15.51
N ALA A 201 -10.83 6.72 -15.35
CA ALA A 201 -10.53 7.31 -14.05
C ALA A 201 -11.70 7.13 -13.08
N MET A 202 -12.93 7.44 -13.52
CA MET A 202 -14.15 7.25 -12.71
C MET A 202 -14.37 5.77 -12.36
N PHE A 203 -14.16 4.85 -13.29
CA PHE A 203 -14.26 3.41 -13.04
C PHE A 203 -13.35 2.98 -11.89
N MET A 204 -12.06 3.34 -11.95
CA MET A 204 -11.10 2.98 -10.90
C MET A 204 -11.52 3.53 -9.53
N LEU A 205 -11.93 4.80 -9.48
CA LEU A 205 -12.34 5.44 -8.23
C LEU A 205 -13.61 4.79 -7.65
N PHE A 206 -14.62 4.52 -8.48
CA PHE A 206 -15.87 3.94 -8.00
C PHE A 206 -15.70 2.48 -7.56
N VAL A 207 -14.82 1.72 -8.20
CA VAL A 207 -14.45 0.39 -7.72
C VAL A 207 -13.77 0.47 -6.35
N ALA A 208 -12.92 1.48 -6.11
CA ALA A 208 -12.34 1.68 -4.78
C ALA A 208 -13.41 1.98 -3.72
N TYR A 209 -14.37 2.86 -4.02
CA TYR A 209 -15.51 3.13 -3.12
C TYR A 209 -16.43 1.92 -2.93
N PHE A 210 -16.61 1.11 -3.96
CA PHE A 210 -17.35 -0.16 -3.83
C PHE A 210 -16.67 -1.09 -2.81
N PHE A 211 -15.34 -1.23 -2.83
CA PHE A 211 -14.65 -2.02 -1.81
C PHE A 211 -14.77 -1.43 -0.41
N VAL A 212 -14.76 -0.11 -0.27
CA VAL A 212 -15.03 0.53 1.04
C VAL A 212 -16.43 0.15 1.52
N ALA A 213 -17.45 0.28 0.67
CA ALA A 213 -18.82 -0.08 1.02
C ALA A 213 -18.95 -1.58 1.38
N LEU A 214 -18.30 -2.45 0.61
CA LEU A 214 -18.26 -3.90 0.89
C LEU A 214 -17.65 -4.19 2.26
N LEU A 215 -16.53 -3.56 2.61
CA LEU A 215 -15.89 -3.77 3.91
C LEU A 215 -16.71 -3.21 5.07
N ILE A 216 -17.41 -2.10 4.86
CA ILE A 216 -18.40 -1.60 5.84
C ILE A 216 -19.51 -2.65 6.04
N PHE A 217 -19.99 -3.28 4.97
CA PHE A 217 -21.00 -4.33 5.07
C PHE A 217 -20.49 -5.58 5.81
N LEU A 218 -19.18 -5.85 5.71
CA LEU A 218 -18.50 -6.95 6.38
C LEU A 218 -18.03 -6.61 7.82
N TYR A 219 -18.47 -5.48 8.42
CA TYR A 219 -17.97 -5.00 9.72
C TYR A 219 -18.05 -6.04 10.84
N LYS A 220 -19.06 -6.94 10.80
CA LYS A 220 -19.23 -8.01 11.80
C LYS A 220 -18.05 -8.97 11.81
N SER A 221 -17.46 -9.24 10.64
CA SER A 221 -16.28 -10.11 10.53
C SER A 221 -15.03 -9.50 11.17
N PHE A 222 -14.96 -8.18 11.29
CA PHE A 222 -13.83 -7.46 11.90
C PHE A 222 -14.01 -7.26 13.41
N ARG A 223 -15.24 -7.24 13.92
CA ARG A 223 -15.52 -6.94 15.34
C ARG A 223 -15.05 -8.03 16.30
N SER A 224 -14.99 -9.28 15.85
CA SER A 224 -14.66 -10.47 16.67
C SER A 224 -13.19 -10.87 16.58
N ILE A 225 -12.36 -10.17 15.82
CA ILE A 225 -10.98 -10.57 15.55
C ILE A 225 -10.07 -10.10 16.66
N GLN A 226 -9.22 -10.99 17.17
CA GLN A 226 -8.11 -10.63 18.04
C GLN A 226 -7.08 -9.79 17.27
N PHE A 227 -6.24 -9.06 18.01
CA PHE A 227 -5.18 -8.29 17.40
C PHE A 227 -4.10 -9.21 16.83
N PHE A 228 -3.80 -9.03 15.53
CA PHE A 228 -2.68 -9.60 14.80
C PHE A 228 -1.88 -8.50 14.13
N LEU A 229 -0.60 -8.73 13.82
CA LEU A 229 0.21 -7.76 13.07
C LEU A 229 -0.39 -7.40 11.71
N SER A 230 -1.21 -8.28 11.14
CA SER A 230 -1.95 -8.01 9.90
C SER A 230 -2.94 -6.83 9.99
N TRP A 231 -3.25 -6.31 11.20
CA TRP A 231 -4.06 -5.09 11.36
C TRP A 231 -3.41 -3.85 10.73
N TRP A 232 -2.09 -3.86 10.54
CA TRP A 232 -1.41 -2.82 9.76
C TRP A 232 -1.93 -2.71 8.32
N ALA A 233 -2.57 -3.76 7.79
CA ALA A 233 -3.22 -3.73 6.50
C ALA A 233 -4.42 -2.77 6.41
N PHE A 234 -4.94 -2.24 7.53
CA PHE A 234 -5.98 -1.18 7.51
C PHE A 234 -5.41 0.17 7.07
N THR A 235 -4.17 0.47 7.42
CA THR A 235 -3.62 1.83 7.37
C THR A 235 -3.38 2.33 5.95
N PHE A 236 -2.62 1.62 5.15
CA PHE A 236 -2.28 2.02 3.78
C PHE A 236 -3.52 2.17 2.87
N PRO A 237 -4.47 1.22 2.82
CA PRO A 237 -5.65 1.35 1.97
C PRO A 237 -6.57 2.51 2.35
N LEU A 238 -6.74 2.80 3.64
CA LEU A 238 -7.51 3.95 4.10
C LEU A 238 -6.84 5.27 3.71
N MET A 239 -5.51 5.36 3.78
CA MET A 239 -4.79 6.53 3.26
C MET A 239 -4.87 6.62 1.73
N ALA A 240 -4.81 5.49 1.02
CA ALA A 240 -4.93 5.46 -0.44
C ALA A 240 -6.28 6.02 -0.91
N ILE A 241 -7.40 5.59 -0.30
CA ILE A 241 -8.73 6.12 -0.66
C ILE A 241 -8.90 7.59 -0.22
N THR A 242 -8.27 8.00 0.88
CA THR A 242 -8.23 9.41 1.29
C THR A 242 -7.59 10.26 0.20
N ILE A 243 -6.38 9.90 -0.25
CA ILE A 243 -5.65 10.64 -1.29
C ILE A 243 -6.42 10.58 -2.62
N ALA A 244 -6.98 9.42 -2.99
CA ALA A 244 -7.81 9.29 -4.18
C ALA A 244 -9.01 10.25 -4.15
N SER A 245 -9.69 10.39 -2.99
CA SER A 245 -10.80 11.32 -2.83
C SER A 245 -10.36 12.79 -2.93
N VAL A 246 -9.18 13.13 -2.39
CA VAL A 246 -8.58 14.47 -2.55
C VAL A 246 -8.29 14.77 -4.03
N VAL A 247 -7.64 13.84 -4.74
CA VAL A 247 -7.35 13.98 -6.17
C VAL A 247 -8.65 14.10 -6.97
N ALA A 248 -9.67 13.30 -6.65
CA ALA A 248 -10.97 13.37 -7.30
C ALA A 248 -11.63 14.75 -7.11
N PHE A 249 -11.55 15.33 -5.91
CA PHE A 249 -12.02 16.70 -5.68
C PHE A 249 -11.26 17.71 -6.53
N GLN A 250 -9.94 17.59 -6.63
CA GLN A 250 -9.10 18.52 -7.41
C GLN A 250 -9.43 18.49 -8.92
N VAL A 251 -9.71 17.30 -9.47
CA VAL A 251 -9.95 17.17 -10.92
C VAL A 251 -11.41 17.38 -11.31
N SER A 252 -12.37 17.13 -10.42
CA SER A 252 -13.81 17.22 -10.70
C SER A 252 -14.48 18.45 -10.12
N ALA A 253 -13.86 19.11 -9.13
CA ALA A 253 -14.43 20.19 -8.30
C ALA A 253 -15.70 19.82 -7.52
N LEU A 254 -16.09 18.53 -7.45
CA LEU A 254 -17.30 18.08 -6.75
C LEU A 254 -17.06 18.02 -5.24
N ALA A 255 -17.78 18.85 -4.48
CA ALA A 255 -17.63 18.98 -3.02
C ALA A 255 -17.81 17.65 -2.25
N ALA A 256 -18.58 16.70 -2.79
CA ALA A 256 -18.78 15.39 -2.20
C ALA A 256 -17.45 14.67 -1.94
N TYR A 257 -16.50 14.73 -2.87
CA TYR A 257 -15.17 14.10 -2.70
C TYR A 257 -14.34 14.76 -1.61
N LYS A 258 -14.49 16.07 -1.40
CA LYS A 258 -13.86 16.79 -0.29
C LYS A 258 -14.36 16.24 1.06
N TYR A 259 -15.67 16.10 1.24
CA TYR A 259 -16.23 15.56 2.48
C TYR A 259 -15.83 14.09 2.69
N LEU A 260 -15.84 13.26 1.65
CA LEU A 260 -15.38 11.88 1.70
C LEU A 260 -13.92 11.79 2.11
N SER A 261 -13.05 12.66 1.58
CA SER A 261 -11.63 12.67 1.95
C SER A 261 -11.42 12.97 3.43
N PHE A 262 -12.19 13.88 4.04
CA PHE A 262 -12.12 14.14 5.48
C PHE A 262 -12.58 12.94 6.30
N VAL A 263 -13.67 12.28 5.90
CA VAL A 263 -14.15 11.07 6.60
C VAL A 263 -13.08 9.97 6.56
N PHE A 264 -12.52 9.69 5.38
CA PHE A 264 -11.49 8.66 5.24
C PHE A 264 -10.19 9.04 5.95
N LEU A 265 -9.81 10.31 5.98
CA LEU A 265 -8.66 10.79 6.74
C LEU A 265 -8.82 10.50 8.24
N VAL A 266 -9.98 10.83 8.80
CA VAL A 266 -10.27 10.53 10.22
C VAL A 266 -10.20 9.04 10.49
N LEU A 267 -10.82 8.21 9.65
CA LEU A 267 -10.76 6.75 9.78
C LEU A 267 -9.33 6.22 9.67
N ALA A 268 -8.54 6.74 8.74
CA ALA A 268 -7.14 6.35 8.57
C ALA A 268 -6.29 6.71 9.79
N LEU A 269 -6.46 7.92 10.35
CA LEU A 269 -5.75 8.35 11.55
C LEU A 269 -6.13 7.50 12.77
N LEU A 270 -7.42 7.23 12.96
CA LEU A 270 -7.90 6.34 14.02
C LEU A 270 -7.31 4.93 13.87
N ALA A 271 -7.26 4.39 12.64
CA ALA A 271 -6.65 3.10 12.38
C ALA A 271 -5.15 3.09 12.74
N VAL A 272 -4.39 4.11 12.32
CA VAL A 272 -2.95 4.22 12.65
C VAL A 272 -2.74 4.28 14.16
N ILE A 273 -3.49 5.13 14.87
CA ILE A 273 -3.37 5.28 16.33
C ILE A 273 -3.70 3.95 17.02
N MET A 274 -4.82 3.33 16.65
CA MET A 274 -5.28 2.07 17.25
C MET A 274 -4.26 0.93 17.03
N VAL A 275 -3.79 0.77 15.80
CA VAL A 275 -2.85 -0.31 15.46
C VAL A 275 -1.49 -0.07 16.13
N SER A 276 -1.00 1.18 16.14
CA SER A 276 0.24 1.54 16.85
C SER A 276 0.14 1.26 18.34
N TRP A 277 -0.95 1.67 18.97
CA TRP A 277 -1.21 1.38 20.39
C TRP A 277 -1.17 -0.12 20.69
N LYS A 278 -1.94 -0.91 19.91
CA LYS A 278 -1.99 -2.37 20.08
C LYS A 278 -0.64 -3.03 19.82
N THR A 279 0.11 -2.56 18.84
CA THR A 279 1.47 -3.06 18.57
C THR A 279 2.39 -2.81 19.76
N ILE A 280 2.40 -1.59 20.31
CA ILE A 280 3.23 -1.25 21.48
C ILE A 280 2.80 -2.07 22.72
N GLU A 281 1.50 -2.26 22.94
CA GLU A 281 0.99 -3.11 24.03
C GLU A 281 1.54 -4.53 23.91
N LYS A 282 1.45 -5.15 22.73
CA LYS A 282 1.95 -6.50 22.46
C LYS A 282 3.48 -6.60 22.53
N MET A 283 4.20 -5.57 22.08
CA MET A 283 5.66 -5.50 22.25
C MET A 283 6.06 -5.52 23.72
N LYS A 284 5.40 -4.73 24.56
CA LYS A 284 5.68 -4.69 26.01
C LYS A 284 5.42 -6.04 26.70
N LYS A 285 4.47 -6.83 26.18
CA LYS A 285 4.13 -8.17 26.69
C LYS A 285 5.01 -9.28 26.11
N GLY A 286 5.89 -8.98 25.15
CA GLY A 286 6.72 -9.98 24.46
C GLY A 286 5.94 -10.92 23.52
N GLU A 287 4.73 -10.53 23.11
CA GLU A 287 3.81 -11.38 22.35
C GLU A 287 3.88 -11.16 20.83
N ILE A 288 4.82 -10.38 20.32
CA ILE A 288 4.92 -10.09 18.85
C ILE A 288 5.76 -11.15 18.12
N CYS A 289 6.71 -11.79 18.76
CA CYS A 289 7.63 -12.76 18.15
C CYS A 289 7.25 -14.22 18.45
N VAL A 290 6.01 -14.48 18.84
CA VAL A 290 5.51 -15.84 19.09
C VAL A 290 4.99 -16.39 17.75
N GLU A 291 5.30 -17.65 17.44
CA GLU A 291 4.72 -18.34 16.27
C GLU A 291 3.19 -18.35 16.44
N GLU A 292 2.51 -17.65 15.54
CA GLU A 292 1.05 -17.65 15.46
C GLU A 292 0.60 -18.99 14.83
N GLU A 293 0.03 -19.88 15.66
CA GLU A 293 -0.60 -21.12 15.21
C GLU A 293 -1.79 -20.87 14.25
#